data_6f31d0d5a35456425ad3d06a8ec4202c
#
_entry.id   6f31d0d5a35456425ad3d06a8ec4202c
#
_cell.length_a   1.000
_cell.length_b   1.000
_cell.length_c   1.000
_cell.angle_alpha   90.00
_cell.angle_beta   90.00
_cell.angle_gamma   90.00
#
_symmetry.space_group_name_H-M   'P 1'
#
loop_
_entity.id
_entity.type
_entity.pdbx_description
1 polymer ?
#
loop_
_entity_poly.entity_id
_entity_poly.type
_entity_poly.pdbx_seq_one_letter_code
_entity_poly.pdbx_strand_id
1 'polypeptide(L)'
;DRLVASLTSSPKHGALAAVQAVDTIKRVDADGVCQETPPRDLLWHAQTPQAFPFAALLAAHEAGEAAGPCLDGASQVGASQNGASLAKPRPPGDTAQRHSDDTSIFEWHGGTVRVIEGARTNFKLTRPEDFVIAEALLAQEHRETGISAATSGQLSPVPQAAANASNASGLTLPRIGSGYDVHALGPGDGVMLCGVHIPHTQGLVGHSDADVGLHALVDALLGAVAAGDIGTHFPPRDPQWRGAASSRFVTAALEIVADRGYRPHNVDLTLICERPKIGPHRAAMRRTLCELLGLEDGAVSIKATTSEGLGFTGRQEGIAAQAHVLVAPL
;
A
#
# COMPACT_ATOMS: atom_id res chain seq x y z
N ASP A 1 4.64 16.90 -9.68
CA ASP A 1 4.41 18.34 -9.43
C ASP A 1 3.87 19.11 -10.64
N ARG A 2 4.34 18.84 -11.88
CA ARG A 2 3.84 19.49 -13.11
C ARG A 2 2.38 19.16 -13.42
N LEU A 3 1.92 17.93 -13.15
CA LEU A 3 0.52 17.53 -13.28
C LEU A 3 -0.37 18.27 -12.28
N VAL A 4 0.05 18.31 -11.01
CA VAL A 4 -0.68 19.03 -9.95
C VAL A 4 -0.75 20.53 -10.26
N ALA A 5 0.36 21.12 -10.72
CA ALA A 5 0.39 22.53 -11.16
C ALA A 5 -0.59 22.79 -12.32
N SER A 6 -0.72 21.84 -13.27
CA SER A 6 -1.69 21.93 -14.35
C SER A 6 -3.13 21.91 -13.85
N LEU A 7 -3.48 21.07 -12.86
CA LEU A 7 -4.81 21.06 -12.24
C LEU A 7 -5.09 22.38 -11.51
N THR A 8 -4.10 22.91 -10.80
CA THR A 8 -4.26 24.17 -10.07
C THR A 8 -4.55 25.33 -11.01
N SER A 9 -3.88 25.37 -12.18
CA SER A 9 -4.07 26.41 -13.19
C SER A 9 -5.34 26.24 -14.04
N SER A 10 -5.87 25.00 -14.12
CA SER A 10 -7.04 24.66 -14.94
C SER A 10 -7.91 23.60 -14.22
N PRO A 11 -8.63 23.97 -13.16
CA PRO A 11 -9.29 23.01 -12.25
C PRO A 11 -10.46 22.23 -12.86
N LYS A 12 -10.79 22.48 -14.12
CA LYS A 12 -11.84 21.75 -14.86
C LYS A 12 -11.30 20.69 -15.82
N HIS A 13 -9.98 20.65 -16.01
CA HIS A 13 -9.32 19.73 -16.95
C HIS A 13 -8.57 18.63 -16.20
N GLY A 14 -8.54 17.42 -16.76
CA GLY A 14 -7.58 16.40 -16.39
C GLY A 14 -6.18 16.71 -16.93
N ALA A 15 -5.15 16.08 -16.38
CA ALA A 15 -3.77 16.17 -16.84
C ALA A 15 -3.18 14.77 -16.99
N LEU A 16 -2.51 14.52 -18.12
CA LEU A 16 -1.91 13.24 -18.50
C LEU A 16 -0.44 13.46 -18.81
N ALA A 17 0.44 12.72 -18.13
CA ALA A 17 1.83 12.63 -18.57
C ALA A 17 1.91 11.81 -19.87
N ALA A 18 2.60 12.32 -20.89
CA ALA A 18 2.79 11.58 -22.12
C ALA A 18 4.08 12.00 -22.84
N VAL A 19 4.56 11.14 -23.74
CA VAL A 19 5.70 11.43 -24.62
C VAL A 19 5.26 11.32 -26.07
N GLN A 20 5.78 12.21 -26.91
CA GLN A 20 5.44 12.20 -28.34
C GLN A 20 5.93 10.91 -29.00
N ALA A 21 5.10 10.32 -29.86
CA ALA A 21 5.44 9.13 -30.60
C ALA A 21 6.61 9.41 -31.58
N VAL A 22 7.63 8.57 -31.53
CA VAL A 22 8.80 8.64 -32.44
C VAL A 22 8.62 7.69 -33.62
N ASP A 23 7.96 6.56 -33.39
CA ASP A 23 7.75 5.55 -34.41
C ASP A 23 6.55 5.87 -35.30
N THR A 24 6.54 5.29 -36.49
CA THR A 24 5.39 5.38 -37.38
C THR A 24 4.28 4.46 -36.88
N ILE A 25 3.15 5.02 -36.48
CA ILE A 25 1.97 4.27 -36.02
C ILE A 25 1.11 3.91 -37.22
N LYS A 26 0.65 2.67 -37.26
CA LYS A 26 -0.28 2.16 -38.25
C LYS A 26 -1.58 1.76 -37.58
N ARG A 27 -2.71 2.22 -38.16
CA ARG A 27 -4.01 1.68 -37.77
C ARG A 27 -4.33 0.52 -38.72
N VAL A 28 -4.63 -0.65 -38.13
CA VAL A 28 -4.96 -1.87 -38.91
C VAL A 28 -6.38 -2.30 -38.60
N ASP A 29 -7.00 -3.06 -39.49
CA ASP A 29 -8.26 -3.73 -39.23
C ASP A 29 -8.08 -5.07 -38.49
N ALA A 30 -9.17 -5.80 -38.29
CA ALA A 30 -9.16 -7.09 -37.60
C ALA A 30 -8.32 -8.18 -38.33
N ASP A 31 -8.12 -8.05 -39.64
CA ASP A 31 -7.32 -8.96 -40.44
C ASP A 31 -5.83 -8.54 -40.52
N GLY A 32 -5.45 -7.46 -39.84
CA GLY A 32 -4.08 -6.94 -39.81
C GLY A 32 -3.71 -6.09 -41.02
N VAL A 33 -4.68 -5.71 -41.89
CA VAL A 33 -4.43 -4.86 -43.05
C VAL A 33 -4.36 -3.39 -42.64
N CYS A 34 -3.30 -2.70 -43.10
CA CYS A 34 -3.07 -1.29 -42.78
C CYS A 34 -4.15 -0.42 -43.45
N GLN A 35 -4.90 0.32 -42.61
CA GLN A 35 -5.96 1.23 -43.02
C GLN A 35 -5.50 2.68 -43.10
N GLU A 36 -4.58 3.07 -42.17
CA GLU A 36 -4.17 4.46 -42.06
C GLU A 36 -2.79 4.57 -41.43
N THR A 37 -2.07 5.63 -41.79
CA THR A 37 -0.85 6.06 -41.14
C THR A 37 -1.09 7.47 -40.57
N PRO A 38 -1.54 7.61 -39.29
CA PRO A 38 -1.80 8.90 -38.73
C PRO A 38 -0.53 9.77 -38.64
N PRO A 39 -0.64 11.11 -38.75
CA PRO A 39 0.49 12.02 -38.54
C PRO A 39 1.04 11.86 -37.12
N ARG A 40 2.30 11.43 -37.00
CA ARG A 40 2.92 11.14 -35.69
C ARG A 40 3.07 12.37 -34.80
N ASP A 41 3.09 13.58 -35.38
CA ASP A 41 3.21 14.83 -34.63
C ASP A 41 2.04 15.10 -33.69
N LEU A 42 0.90 14.44 -33.91
CA LEU A 42 -0.29 14.51 -33.07
C LEU A 42 -0.48 13.28 -32.18
N LEU A 43 0.44 12.32 -32.22
CA LEU A 43 0.35 11.08 -31.46
C LEU A 43 1.29 11.10 -30.26
N TRP A 44 0.74 10.71 -29.12
CA TRP A 44 1.46 10.67 -27.84
C TRP A 44 1.25 9.33 -27.16
N HIS A 45 2.29 8.79 -26.56
CA HIS A 45 2.21 7.63 -25.67
C HIS A 45 1.82 8.08 -24.29
N ALA A 46 0.64 7.69 -23.84
CA ALA A 46 0.14 7.96 -22.51
C ALA A 46 1.01 7.27 -21.45
N GLN A 47 1.33 8.00 -20.39
CA GLN A 47 2.12 7.52 -19.26
C GLN A 47 1.33 7.66 -17.96
N THR A 48 1.82 7.10 -16.90
CA THR A 48 1.41 7.39 -15.52
C THR A 48 2.44 8.32 -14.87
N PRO A 49 2.03 9.16 -13.91
CA PRO A 49 0.67 9.32 -13.36
C PRO A 49 -0.27 10.14 -14.25
N GLN A 50 -1.57 9.99 -13.96
CA GLN A 50 -2.65 10.82 -14.49
C GLN A 50 -3.26 11.60 -13.32
N ALA A 51 -3.81 12.78 -13.56
CA ALA A 51 -4.40 13.60 -12.52
C ALA A 51 -5.71 14.25 -12.97
N PHE A 52 -6.71 14.22 -12.10
CA PHE A 52 -8.06 14.71 -12.41
C PHE A 52 -8.67 15.45 -11.23
N PRO A 53 -9.61 16.38 -11.45
CA PRO A 53 -10.48 16.88 -10.39
C PRO A 53 -11.34 15.72 -9.85
N PHE A 54 -11.23 15.44 -8.56
CA PHE A 54 -11.84 14.27 -7.93
C PHE A 54 -13.33 14.11 -8.23
N ALA A 55 -14.12 15.16 -7.99
CA ALA A 55 -15.58 15.11 -8.20
C ALA A 55 -15.96 14.83 -9.67
N ALA A 56 -15.19 15.34 -10.62
CA ALA A 56 -15.46 15.15 -12.04
C ALA A 56 -15.07 13.74 -12.51
N LEU A 57 -13.96 13.19 -11.99
CA LEU A 57 -13.58 11.81 -12.29
C LEU A 57 -14.56 10.82 -11.65
N LEU A 58 -14.98 11.05 -10.41
CA LEU A 58 -15.98 10.21 -9.73
C LEU A 58 -17.30 10.18 -10.52
N ALA A 59 -17.80 11.33 -10.95
CA ALA A 59 -19.01 11.41 -11.76
C ALA A 59 -18.86 10.65 -13.11
N ALA A 60 -17.68 10.67 -13.72
CA ALA A 60 -17.40 9.91 -14.94
C ALA A 60 -17.48 8.40 -14.71
N HIS A 61 -16.90 7.90 -13.60
CA HIS A 61 -16.98 6.49 -13.22
C HIS A 61 -18.42 6.06 -12.88
N GLU A 62 -19.14 6.83 -12.08
CA GLU A 62 -20.54 6.55 -11.75
C GLU A 62 -21.44 6.49 -13.00
N ALA A 63 -21.21 7.40 -13.96
CA ALA A 63 -21.91 7.37 -15.25
C ALA A 63 -21.54 6.15 -16.10
N GLY A 64 -20.26 5.74 -16.07
CA GLY A 64 -19.77 4.54 -16.75
C GLY A 64 -20.38 3.25 -16.18
N GLU A 65 -20.46 3.15 -14.85
CA GLU A 65 -21.11 2.02 -14.17
C GLU A 65 -22.62 1.96 -14.47
N ALA A 66 -23.31 3.11 -14.46
CA ALA A 66 -24.73 3.20 -14.77
C ALA A 66 -25.05 2.85 -16.24
N ALA A 67 -24.11 3.07 -17.16
CA ALA A 67 -24.25 2.68 -18.55
C ALA A 67 -24.17 1.15 -18.77
N GLY A 68 -23.69 0.41 -17.76
CA GLY A 68 -23.55 -1.05 -17.79
C GLY A 68 -22.50 -1.57 -18.79
N PRO A 69 -22.13 -2.84 -18.72
CA PRO A 69 -21.33 -3.46 -19.78
C PRO A 69 -22.19 -3.48 -21.04
N CYS A 70 -21.70 -2.91 -22.14
CA CYS A 70 -22.33 -3.06 -23.44
C CYS A 70 -22.39 -4.54 -23.81
N LEU A 71 -23.55 -5.16 -23.55
CA LEU A 71 -23.89 -6.48 -24.10
C LEU A 71 -24.19 -6.26 -25.59
N ASP A 72 -23.55 -7.05 -26.41
CA ASP A 72 -23.74 -7.09 -27.85
C ASP A 72 -25.22 -7.10 -28.25
N GLY A 73 -25.61 -6.13 -29.01
CA GLY A 73 -26.76 -6.17 -29.91
C GLY A 73 -28.17 -6.19 -29.29
N ALA A 74 -28.68 -5.03 -28.87
CA ALA A 74 -30.11 -4.76 -28.98
C ALA A 74 -30.37 -3.25 -28.95
N SER A 75 -30.95 -2.74 -30.03
CA SER A 75 -31.55 -1.43 -30.13
C SER A 75 -32.56 -1.20 -29.01
N GLN A 76 -32.39 -0.15 -28.20
CA GLN A 76 -33.54 0.49 -27.55
C GLN A 76 -33.45 2.01 -27.75
N VAL A 77 -34.35 2.45 -28.64
CA VAL A 77 -34.80 3.82 -28.75
C VAL A 77 -35.73 4.10 -27.56
N GLY A 78 -35.35 5.01 -26.68
CA GLY A 78 -36.16 5.49 -25.60
C GLY A 78 -35.88 6.96 -25.36
N ALA A 79 -36.75 7.79 -25.90
CA ALA A 79 -36.75 9.26 -25.72
C ALA A 79 -37.02 9.64 -24.28
N SER A 80 -36.19 10.49 -23.68
CA SER A 80 -36.65 11.42 -22.63
C SER A 80 -36.10 12.81 -22.91
N GLN A 81 -37.05 13.72 -23.11
CA GLN A 81 -36.82 15.16 -23.24
C GLN A 81 -36.60 15.75 -21.86
N ASN A 82 -35.49 16.45 -21.65
CA ASN A 82 -35.41 17.78 -21.03
C ASN A 82 -33.99 18.08 -20.55
N GLY A 83 -33.51 19.25 -20.95
CA GLY A 83 -32.38 19.92 -20.33
C GLY A 83 -31.11 20.03 -21.19
N ALA A 84 -30.95 21.17 -21.83
CA ALA A 84 -29.81 21.55 -22.67
C ALA A 84 -28.48 21.41 -21.99
N SER A 85 -27.61 20.57 -22.55
CA SER A 85 -26.16 20.64 -22.38
C SER A 85 -25.50 20.43 -23.74
N LEU A 86 -24.56 21.29 -24.07
CA LEU A 86 -23.80 21.27 -25.34
C LEU A 86 -22.86 20.06 -25.40
N ALA A 87 -23.40 18.88 -25.61
CA ALA A 87 -22.64 17.70 -25.94
C ALA A 87 -22.44 17.67 -27.48
N LYS A 88 -21.20 17.64 -27.95
CA LYS A 88 -20.88 17.40 -29.35
C LYS A 88 -21.48 16.05 -29.77
N PRO A 89 -22.08 15.96 -30.98
CA PRO A 89 -22.65 14.71 -31.45
C PRO A 89 -21.56 13.63 -31.63
N ARG A 90 -21.83 12.48 -31.07
CA ARG A 90 -21.01 11.26 -31.18
C ARG A 90 -20.96 10.81 -32.66
N PRO A 91 -19.80 10.44 -33.21
CA PRO A 91 -19.74 9.86 -34.57
C PRO A 91 -20.44 8.49 -34.58
N PRO A 92 -21.23 8.16 -35.64
CA PRO A 92 -21.86 6.87 -35.74
C PRO A 92 -20.81 5.79 -36.06
N GLY A 93 -20.70 4.77 -35.19
CA GLY A 93 -19.85 3.62 -35.40
C GLY A 93 -19.05 3.08 -34.22
N ASP A 94 -19.24 3.62 -33.02
CA ASP A 94 -18.44 3.21 -31.86
C ASP A 94 -19.09 2.02 -31.12
N THR A 95 -18.70 0.81 -31.58
CA THR A 95 -18.98 -0.44 -30.87
C THR A 95 -18.12 -0.50 -29.60
N ALA A 96 -18.76 -0.60 -28.43
CA ALA A 96 -18.23 -1.04 -27.15
C ALA A 96 -16.77 -0.61 -26.85
N GLN A 97 -16.52 0.69 -26.71
CA GLN A 97 -15.22 1.18 -26.29
C GLN A 97 -15.04 0.82 -24.81
N ARG A 98 -14.26 -0.23 -24.54
CA ARG A 98 -13.77 -0.49 -23.18
C ARG A 98 -12.85 0.66 -22.82
N HIS A 99 -13.17 1.39 -21.76
CA HIS A 99 -12.29 2.41 -21.22
C HIS A 99 -11.01 1.73 -20.75
N SER A 100 -9.88 2.07 -21.37
CA SER A 100 -8.59 1.46 -21.08
C SER A 100 -7.90 2.09 -19.86
N ASP A 101 -8.28 3.32 -19.51
CA ASP A 101 -7.73 4.09 -18.41
C ASP A 101 -8.70 5.21 -17.96
N ASP A 102 -8.35 5.91 -16.86
CA ASP A 102 -9.13 7.01 -16.31
C ASP A 102 -9.27 8.20 -17.29
N THR A 103 -8.28 8.39 -18.16
CA THR A 103 -8.34 9.42 -19.20
C THR A 103 -9.51 9.14 -20.16
N SER A 104 -9.63 7.91 -20.61
CA SER A 104 -10.66 7.53 -21.60
C SER A 104 -12.08 7.63 -21.04
N ILE A 105 -12.32 7.27 -19.78
CA ILE A 105 -13.64 7.42 -19.15
C ILE A 105 -13.97 8.90 -18.87
N PHE A 106 -12.96 9.68 -18.47
CA PHE A 106 -13.12 11.11 -18.22
C PHE A 106 -13.47 11.86 -19.51
N GLU A 107 -12.80 11.56 -20.63
CA GLU A 107 -13.09 12.11 -21.96
C GLU A 107 -14.46 11.66 -22.49
N TRP A 108 -14.81 10.39 -22.27
CA TRP A 108 -16.13 9.87 -22.62
C TRP A 108 -17.26 10.61 -21.90
N HIS A 109 -17.06 10.99 -20.65
CA HIS A 109 -18.01 11.79 -19.85
C HIS A 109 -18.01 13.29 -20.24
N GLY A 110 -17.24 13.69 -21.24
CA GLY A 110 -17.15 15.07 -21.75
C GLY A 110 -16.07 15.92 -21.07
N GLY A 111 -15.19 15.30 -20.31
CA GLY A 111 -14.01 15.95 -19.74
C GLY A 111 -12.97 16.28 -20.81
N THR A 112 -12.10 17.22 -20.51
CA THR A 112 -10.96 17.59 -21.37
C THR A 112 -9.67 17.27 -20.62
N VAL A 113 -8.74 16.57 -21.28
CA VAL A 113 -7.46 16.20 -20.70
C VAL A 113 -6.34 16.96 -21.40
N ARG A 114 -5.45 17.54 -20.61
CA ARG A 114 -4.25 18.23 -21.12
C ARG A 114 -3.04 17.31 -21.03
N VAL A 115 -2.33 17.15 -22.14
CA VAL A 115 -1.05 16.44 -22.17
C VAL A 115 0.04 17.31 -21.55
N ILE A 116 0.78 16.74 -20.60
CA ILE A 116 1.98 17.31 -19.99
C ILE A 116 3.16 16.44 -20.43
N GLU A 117 4.18 17.07 -21.00
CA GLU A 117 5.36 16.35 -21.46
C GLU A 117 5.99 15.54 -20.31
N GLY A 118 6.03 14.23 -20.47
CA GLY A 118 6.64 13.24 -19.58
C GLY A 118 8.12 13.03 -19.87
N ALA A 119 8.63 11.90 -19.43
CA ALA A 119 10.00 11.46 -19.68
C ALA A 119 9.99 10.11 -20.41
N ARG A 120 10.90 9.90 -21.34
CA ARG A 120 11.04 8.60 -22.04
C ARG A 120 11.43 7.46 -21.12
N THR A 121 12.11 7.77 -20.01
CA THR A 121 12.45 6.83 -18.97
C THR A 121 11.27 6.43 -18.05
N ASN A 122 10.17 7.19 -18.11
CA ASN A 122 8.93 6.87 -17.38
C ASN A 122 8.04 5.94 -18.23
N PHE A 123 8.46 4.71 -18.43
CA PHE A 123 7.69 3.69 -19.12
C PHE A 123 7.06 2.70 -18.14
N LYS A 124 5.94 2.10 -18.54
CA LYS A 124 5.21 1.15 -17.72
C LYS A 124 5.86 -0.23 -17.82
N LEU A 125 6.20 -0.84 -16.68
CA LEU A 125 6.66 -2.23 -16.63
C LEU A 125 5.47 -3.16 -16.84
N THR A 126 5.39 -3.78 -18.00
CA THR A 126 4.26 -4.64 -18.41
C THR A 126 4.69 -6.04 -18.84
N ARG A 127 5.95 -6.20 -19.23
CA ARG A 127 6.52 -7.46 -19.72
C ARG A 127 7.83 -7.77 -19.00
N PRO A 128 8.25 -9.05 -18.92
CA PRO A 128 9.52 -9.43 -18.32
C PRO A 128 10.73 -8.66 -18.90
N GLU A 129 10.71 -8.36 -20.19
CA GLU A 129 11.80 -7.66 -20.88
C GLU A 129 11.95 -6.20 -20.38
N ASP A 130 10.87 -5.58 -19.92
CA ASP A 130 10.87 -4.20 -19.44
C ASP A 130 11.74 -4.05 -18.17
N PHE A 131 11.88 -5.10 -17.37
CA PHE A 131 12.72 -5.11 -16.17
C PHE A 131 14.20 -4.95 -16.53
N VAL A 132 14.66 -5.57 -17.61
CA VAL A 132 16.06 -5.46 -18.07
C VAL A 132 16.36 -4.01 -18.47
N ILE A 133 15.40 -3.34 -19.11
CA ILE A 133 15.53 -1.94 -19.49
C ILE A 133 15.52 -1.03 -18.24
N ALA A 134 14.63 -1.30 -17.29
CA ALA A 134 14.56 -0.55 -16.03
C ALA A 134 15.85 -0.68 -15.21
N GLU A 135 16.40 -1.88 -15.08
CA GLU A 135 17.68 -2.13 -14.41
C GLU A 135 18.83 -1.37 -15.08
N ALA A 136 18.88 -1.35 -16.41
CA ALA A 136 19.91 -0.63 -17.14
C ALA A 136 19.80 0.89 -16.93
N LEU A 137 18.58 1.45 -16.91
CA LEU A 137 18.32 2.87 -16.63
C LEU A 137 18.71 3.24 -15.20
N LEU A 138 18.32 2.44 -14.20
CA LEU A 138 18.71 2.64 -12.81
C LEU A 138 20.26 2.59 -12.64
N ALA A 139 20.91 1.66 -13.31
CA ALA A 139 22.38 1.56 -13.29
C ALA A 139 23.05 2.78 -13.96
N GLN A 140 22.42 3.40 -14.94
CA GLN A 140 22.91 4.64 -15.56
C GLN A 140 22.72 5.83 -14.63
N GLU A 141 21.55 5.98 -14.03
CA GLU A 141 21.23 7.04 -13.07
C GLU A 141 22.19 7.00 -11.86
N HIS A 142 22.47 5.80 -11.34
CA HIS A 142 23.46 5.62 -10.27
C HIS A 142 24.86 6.03 -10.68
N ARG A 143 25.27 5.84 -11.94
CA ARG A 143 26.58 6.30 -12.45
C ARG A 143 26.65 7.81 -12.56
N GLU A 144 25.58 8.47 -13.03
CA GLU A 144 25.51 9.92 -13.22
C GLU A 144 25.41 10.66 -11.87
N THR A 145 24.75 10.06 -10.87
CA THR A 145 24.62 10.63 -9.52
C THR A 145 25.81 10.31 -8.61
N GLY A 146 26.80 9.56 -9.08
CA GLY A 146 27.99 9.19 -8.30
C GLY A 146 27.71 8.15 -7.20
N ILE A 147 26.51 7.56 -7.16
CA ILE A 147 26.17 6.45 -6.28
C ILE A 147 26.65 5.17 -6.97
N SER A 148 27.84 4.70 -6.61
CA SER A 148 28.43 3.47 -7.15
C SER A 148 27.51 2.28 -6.88
N ALA A 149 26.98 1.66 -7.94
CA ALA A 149 26.33 0.36 -7.83
C ALA A 149 27.38 -0.66 -7.40
N ALA A 150 27.29 -1.14 -6.18
CA ALA A 150 28.06 -2.29 -5.74
C ALA A 150 27.69 -3.49 -6.62
N THR A 151 28.67 -3.98 -7.35
CA THR A 151 28.61 -5.12 -8.27
C THR A 151 27.98 -6.33 -7.57
N SER A 152 27.02 -6.96 -8.24
CA SER A 152 26.47 -8.27 -7.89
C SER A 152 27.58 -9.25 -7.51
N GLY A 153 27.60 -9.74 -6.26
CA GLY A 153 28.37 -10.91 -5.95
C GLY A 153 29.14 -11.00 -4.64
N GLN A 154 29.15 -9.99 -3.79
CA GLN A 154 29.58 -10.15 -2.39
C GLN A 154 28.91 -9.08 -1.52
N LEU A 155 28.06 -9.51 -0.60
CA LEU A 155 27.58 -8.69 0.50
C LEU A 155 28.76 -8.38 1.41
N SER A 156 29.50 -7.32 1.09
CA SER A 156 30.39 -6.71 2.07
C SER A 156 29.51 -5.99 3.10
N PRO A 157 29.81 -6.10 4.39
CA PRO A 157 29.02 -5.39 5.40
C PRO A 157 29.07 -3.89 5.09
N VAL A 158 27.90 -3.28 4.92
CA VAL A 158 27.76 -1.83 4.77
C VAL A 158 28.42 -1.20 5.98
N PRO A 159 29.37 -0.25 5.83
CA PRO A 159 29.95 0.42 6.98
C PRO A 159 28.80 1.04 7.81
N GLN A 160 28.82 0.79 9.11
CA GLN A 160 27.80 1.25 10.07
C GLN A 160 27.59 2.79 10.04
N ALA A 161 28.51 3.53 9.45
CA ALA A 161 28.38 4.97 9.20
C ALA A 161 27.36 5.36 8.12
N ALA A 162 26.96 4.44 7.22
CA ALA A 162 25.96 4.76 6.18
C ALA A 162 24.51 4.63 6.67
N ALA A 163 24.28 3.99 7.80
CA ALA A 163 22.95 3.91 8.42
C ALA A 163 22.48 5.28 9.00
N ASN A 164 23.39 6.23 9.14
CA ASN A 164 23.15 7.60 9.61
C ASN A 164 23.22 8.64 8.48
N ALA A 165 23.09 8.25 7.22
CA ALA A 165 22.91 9.20 6.13
C ALA A 165 21.54 9.91 6.34
N SER A 166 21.55 10.91 7.22
CA SER A 166 20.60 12.01 7.13
C SER A 166 20.58 12.44 5.67
N ASN A 167 19.38 12.39 5.05
CA ASN A 167 19.17 13.02 3.75
C ASN A 167 19.85 14.37 3.75
N ALA A 168 20.43 14.79 2.65
CA ALA A 168 21.21 16.04 2.50
C ALA A 168 20.45 17.33 2.92
N SER A 169 19.22 17.20 3.39
CA SER A 169 18.35 18.25 3.96
C SER A 169 18.25 18.23 5.49
N GLY A 170 18.91 17.28 6.20
CA GLY A 170 18.80 17.18 7.67
C GLY A 170 17.42 16.73 8.18
N LEU A 171 16.50 16.35 7.32
CA LEU A 171 15.17 15.87 7.67
C LEU A 171 15.20 14.37 8.00
N THR A 172 14.98 14.05 9.25
CA THR A 172 14.73 12.67 9.68
C THR A 172 13.28 12.33 9.34
N LEU A 173 13.07 11.31 8.51
CA LEU A 173 11.72 10.91 8.05
C LEU A 173 11.10 9.88 8.97
N PRO A 174 9.75 9.85 9.11
CA PRO A 174 9.05 8.76 9.75
C PRO A 174 9.37 7.42 9.06
N ARG A 175 9.31 6.33 9.85
CA ARG A 175 9.55 4.97 9.36
C ARG A 175 8.39 4.06 9.72
N ILE A 176 8.16 3.04 8.89
CA ILE A 176 7.14 2.03 9.13
C ILE A 176 7.81 0.70 9.48
N GLY A 177 7.20 -0.04 10.41
CA GLY A 177 7.53 -1.42 10.69
C GLY A 177 6.29 -2.31 10.64
N SER A 178 6.50 -3.58 10.35
CA SER A 178 5.48 -4.62 10.31
C SER A 178 5.96 -5.81 11.12
N GLY A 179 5.07 -6.40 11.92
CA GLY A 179 5.32 -7.62 12.66
C GLY A 179 4.17 -8.61 12.51
N TYR A 180 4.50 -9.89 12.56
CA TYR A 180 3.54 -10.98 12.51
C TYR A 180 3.98 -12.07 13.47
N ASP A 181 3.07 -12.54 14.32
CA ASP A 181 3.34 -13.64 15.23
C ASP A 181 2.16 -14.61 15.33
N VAL A 182 2.44 -15.84 15.73
CA VAL A 182 1.47 -16.92 15.86
C VAL A 182 1.78 -17.75 17.10
N HIS A 183 0.75 -18.00 17.92
CA HIS A 183 0.83 -18.91 19.03
C HIS A 183 -0.23 -20.01 18.95
N ALA A 184 0.19 -21.24 19.23
CA ALA A 184 -0.74 -22.37 19.29
C ALA A 184 -1.63 -22.30 20.53
N LEU A 185 -2.88 -22.76 20.41
CA LEU A 185 -3.77 -22.98 21.52
C LEU A 185 -3.42 -24.30 22.22
N GLY A 186 -3.47 -24.29 23.55
CA GLY A 186 -3.16 -25.45 24.39
C GLY A 186 -3.96 -25.43 25.70
N PRO A 187 -3.62 -26.29 26.67
CA PRO A 187 -4.30 -26.30 27.96
C PRO A 187 -4.18 -24.94 28.66
N GLY A 188 -5.28 -24.45 29.21
CA GLY A 188 -5.35 -23.19 29.95
C GLY A 188 -6.79 -22.78 30.20
N ASP A 189 -6.97 -21.65 30.90
CA ASP A 189 -8.25 -21.08 31.30
C ASP A 189 -8.47 -19.66 30.75
N GLY A 190 -7.57 -19.22 29.88
CA GLY A 190 -7.63 -17.90 29.25
C GLY A 190 -6.42 -17.62 28.37
N VAL A 191 -6.51 -16.57 27.58
CA VAL A 191 -5.46 -16.08 26.67
C VAL A 191 -5.10 -14.63 27.00
N MET A 192 -3.81 -14.31 26.93
CA MET A 192 -3.34 -12.92 26.96
C MET A 192 -3.31 -12.37 25.56
N LEU A 193 -3.99 -11.25 25.32
CA LEU A 193 -4.01 -10.57 24.01
C LEU A 193 -3.92 -9.06 24.21
N CYS A 194 -2.88 -8.45 23.67
CA CYS A 194 -2.59 -7.01 23.80
C CYS A 194 -2.60 -6.52 25.27
N GLY A 195 -2.03 -7.31 26.18
CA GLY A 195 -1.95 -7.03 27.60
C GLY A 195 -3.25 -7.23 28.39
N VAL A 196 -4.28 -7.83 27.79
CA VAL A 196 -5.58 -8.09 28.41
C VAL A 196 -5.82 -9.59 28.52
N HIS A 197 -6.11 -10.06 29.74
CA HIS A 197 -6.52 -11.45 29.96
C HIS A 197 -7.98 -11.64 29.52
N ILE A 198 -8.20 -12.60 28.63
CA ILE A 198 -9.52 -12.96 28.13
C ILE A 198 -9.84 -14.39 28.56
N PRO A 199 -10.92 -14.61 29.31
CA PRO A 199 -11.36 -15.97 29.67
C PRO A 199 -11.62 -16.81 28.40
N HIS A 200 -11.02 -17.99 28.36
CA HIS A 200 -11.15 -18.96 27.27
C HIS A 200 -10.94 -20.38 27.82
N THR A 201 -11.42 -21.40 27.13
CA THR A 201 -11.25 -22.80 27.53
C THR A 201 -9.85 -23.37 27.24
N GLN A 202 -8.99 -22.57 26.61
CA GLN A 202 -7.61 -22.90 26.28
C GLN A 202 -6.74 -21.67 26.53
N GLY A 203 -5.44 -21.88 26.73
CA GLY A 203 -4.41 -20.85 26.79
C GLY A 203 -3.59 -20.78 25.50
N LEU A 204 -2.71 -19.79 25.39
CA LEU A 204 -1.69 -19.77 24.35
C LEU A 204 -0.39 -20.39 24.84
N VAL A 205 0.24 -21.19 23.99
CA VAL A 205 1.50 -21.88 24.31
C VAL A 205 2.68 -21.00 23.92
N GLY A 206 3.55 -20.67 24.89
CA GLY A 206 4.74 -19.86 24.65
C GLY A 206 5.71 -19.87 25.82
N HIS A 207 6.86 -19.21 25.67
CA HIS A 207 7.89 -19.11 26.71
C HIS A 207 7.62 -17.97 27.71
N SER A 208 6.85 -16.95 27.29
CA SER A 208 6.36 -15.81 28.08
C SER A 208 4.90 -16.04 28.48
N ASP A 209 4.11 -15.00 28.66
CA ASP A 209 2.64 -15.06 28.74
C ASP A 209 1.97 -15.31 27.38
N ALA A 210 2.78 -15.52 26.31
CA ALA A 210 2.37 -15.83 24.95
C ALA A 210 1.38 -14.82 24.32
N ASP A 211 1.49 -13.54 24.69
CA ASP A 211 0.68 -12.47 24.09
C ASP A 211 1.12 -12.22 22.64
N VAL A 212 0.45 -12.90 21.71
CA VAL A 212 0.75 -12.84 20.26
C VAL A 212 0.60 -11.42 19.69
N GLY A 213 -0.31 -10.60 20.27
CA GLY A 213 -0.49 -9.22 19.85
C GLY A 213 0.71 -8.34 20.22
N LEU A 214 1.21 -8.47 21.47
CA LEU A 214 2.39 -7.74 21.90
C LEU A 214 3.67 -8.22 21.23
N HIS A 215 3.80 -9.51 20.90
CA HIS A 215 4.95 -10.02 20.16
C HIS A 215 5.00 -9.45 18.73
N ALA A 216 3.88 -9.47 18.01
CA ALA A 216 3.80 -8.84 16.70
C ALA A 216 4.10 -7.32 16.76
N LEU A 217 3.68 -6.65 17.82
CA LEU A 217 3.97 -5.23 18.05
C LEU A 217 5.47 -4.98 18.28
N VAL A 218 6.16 -5.84 19.05
CA VAL A 218 7.61 -5.77 19.27
C VAL A 218 8.36 -5.88 17.95
N ASP A 219 8.01 -6.85 17.12
CA ASP A 219 8.63 -7.03 15.80
C ASP A 219 8.41 -5.81 14.90
N ALA A 220 7.19 -5.22 14.92
CA ALA A 220 6.90 -4.01 14.18
C ALA A 220 7.75 -2.82 14.65
N LEU A 221 7.92 -2.63 15.97
CA LEU A 221 8.73 -1.56 16.56
C LEU A 221 10.21 -1.71 16.17
N LEU A 222 10.78 -2.90 16.35
CA LEU A 222 12.18 -3.20 16.05
C LEU A 222 12.44 -3.09 14.52
N GLY A 223 11.52 -3.63 13.71
CA GLY A 223 11.59 -3.56 12.25
C GLY A 223 11.59 -2.13 11.72
N ALA A 224 10.78 -1.23 12.29
CA ALA A 224 10.73 0.18 11.90
C ALA A 224 12.09 0.89 12.00
N VAL A 225 12.92 0.51 12.95
CA VAL A 225 14.24 1.10 13.17
C VAL A 225 15.40 0.19 12.72
N ALA A 226 15.09 -0.85 11.94
CA ALA A 226 16.06 -1.84 11.45
C ALA A 226 16.89 -2.45 12.59
N ALA A 227 16.24 -2.82 13.70
CA ALA A 227 16.89 -3.41 14.88
C ALA A 227 16.73 -4.94 14.96
N GLY A 228 16.21 -5.61 13.93
CA GLY A 228 15.95 -7.03 13.93
C GLY A 228 14.56 -7.39 14.46
N ASP A 229 14.46 -8.48 15.21
CA ASP A 229 13.21 -9.08 15.68
C ASP A 229 13.24 -9.41 17.19
N ILE A 230 12.11 -9.87 17.71
CA ILE A 230 11.96 -10.27 19.12
C ILE A 230 12.96 -11.37 19.51
N GLY A 231 13.21 -12.33 18.63
CA GLY A 231 14.12 -13.45 18.89
C GLY A 231 15.58 -13.03 19.02
N THR A 232 15.97 -11.96 18.33
CA THR A 232 17.32 -11.38 18.41
C THR A 232 17.59 -10.74 19.77
N HIS A 233 16.61 -10.05 20.36
CA HIS A 233 16.77 -9.31 21.60
C HIS A 233 16.34 -10.11 22.85
N PHE A 234 15.39 -11.02 22.68
CA PHE A 234 14.77 -11.76 23.80
C PHE A 234 14.80 -13.28 23.51
N PRO A 235 16.00 -13.88 23.41
CA PRO A 235 16.11 -15.28 23.01
C PRO A 235 15.39 -16.20 23.98
N PRO A 236 14.55 -17.14 23.52
CA PRO A 236 13.76 -18.04 24.36
C PRO A 236 14.58 -18.93 25.31
N ARG A 237 15.88 -19.09 25.02
CA ARG A 237 16.82 -19.88 25.85
C ARG A 237 17.28 -19.13 27.11
N ASP A 238 17.07 -17.80 27.18
CA ASP A 238 17.44 -17.02 28.35
C ASP A 238 16.39 -17.17 29.44
N PRO A 239 16.79 -17.72 30.64
CA PRO A 239 15.85 -17.98 31.71
C PRO A 239 15.11 -16.74 32.24
N GLN A 240 15.67 -15.53 32.06
CA GLN A 240 15.05 -14.28 32.53
C GLN A 240 13.71 -13.97 31.85
N TRP A 241 13.46 -14.54 30.66
CA TRP A 241 12.24 -14.31 29.90
C TRP A 241 11.18 -15.37 30.10
N ARG A 242 11.50 -16.43 30.87
CA ARG A 242 10.51 -17.51 31.13
C ARG A 242 9.37 -17.00 31.99
N GLY A 243 8.13 -17.05 31.44
CA GLY A 243 6.93 -16.55 32.11
C GLY A 243 6.88 -15.03 32.27
N ALA A 244 7.75 -14.30 31.57
CA ALA A 244 7.74 -12.84 31.61
C ALA A 244 6.47 -12.29 30.95
N ALA A 245 5.91 -11.21 31.46
CA ALA A 245 4.86 -10.46 30.80
C ALA A 245 5.40 -9.84 29.51
N SER A 246 4.71 -10.04 28.39
CA SER A 246 5.13 -9.55 27.07
C SER A 246 5.20 -8.02 26.97
N SER A 247 4.53 -7.30 27.90
CA SER A 247 4.69 -5.85 28.05
C SER A 247 6.13 -5.43 28.32
N ARG A 248 6.95 -6.27 28.97
CA ARG A 248 8.39 -6.00 29.20
C ARG A 248 9.17 -5.97 27.89
N PHE A 249 8.80 -6.81 26.93
CA PHE A 249 9.45 -6.81 25.62
C PHE A 249 9.11 -5.54 24.85
N VAL A 250 7.84 -5.07 24.93
CA VAL A 250 7.43 -3.80 24.33
C VAL A 250 8.22 -2.64 24.95
N THR A 251 8.34 -2.59 26.28
CA THR A 251 9.13 -1.54 26.96
C THR A 251 10.58 -1.52 26.49
N ALA A 252 11.23 -2.68 26.42
CA ALA A 252 12.60 -2.76 25.95
C ALA A 252 12.73 -2.41 24.43
N ALA A 253 11.75 -2.78 23.60
CA ALA A 253 11.71 -2.37 22.20
C ALA A 253 11.56 -0.83 22.06
N LEU A 254 10.76 -0.19 22.92
CA LEU A 254 10.62 1.26 22.94
C LEU A 254 11.93 1.97 23.31
N GLU A 255 12.72 1.43 24.23
CA GLU A 255 14.06 1.93 24.55
C GLU A 255 14.97 1.87 23.33
N ILE A 256 14.98 0.75 22.59
CA ILE A 256 15.75 0.59 21.36
C ILE A 256 15.29 1.58 20.28
N VAL A 257 13.99 1.81 20.14
CA VAL A 257 13.42 2.78 19.20
C VAL A 257 13.85 4.20 19.56
N ALA A 258 13.84 4.55 20.85
CA ALA A 258 14.27 5.85 21.35
C ALA A 258 15.77 6.08 21.15
N ASP A 259 16.61 5.08 21.41
CA ASP A 259 18.06 5.13 21.19
C ASP A 259 18.42 5.35 19.71
N ARG A 260 17.51 4.98 18.79
CA ARG A 260 17.64 5.26 17.36
C ARG A 260 17.07 6.62 16.92
N GLY A 261 16.61 7.45 17.88
CA GLY A 261 16.08 8.79 17.65
C GLY A 261 14.62 8.81 17.17
N TYR A 262 13.84 7.78 17.48
CA TYR A 262 12.45 7.65 17.04
C TYR A 262 11.52 7.41 18.24
N ARG A 263 10.23 7.64 18.02
CA ARG A 263 9.13 7.28 18.94
C ARG A 263 7.95 6.74 18.14
N PRO A 264 7.12 5.88 18.72
CA PRO A 264 5.85 5.48 18.10
C PRO A 264 4.99 6.70 17.81
N HIS A 265 4.29 6.67 16.66
CA HIS A 265 3.33 7.71 16.26
C HIS A 265 1.92 7.16 16.17
N ASN A 266 1.74 6.01 15.51
CA ASN A 266 0.49 5.27 15.53
C ASN A 266 0.72 3.77 15.32
N VAL A 267 -0.28 2.98 15.75
CA VAL A 267 -0.30 1.52 15.65
C VAL A 267 -1.61 1.04 15.05
N ASP A 268 -1.52 0.09 14.14
CA ASP A 268 -2.64 -0.68 13.61
C ASP A 268 -2.38 -2.18 13.82
N LEU A 269 -3.18 -2.83 14.68
CA LEU A 269 -3.01 -4.23 15.06
C LEU A 269 -4.25 -5.03 14.72
N THR A 270 -4.07 -6.17 14.07
CA THR A 270 -5.13 -7.10 13.69
C THR A 270 -4.92 -8.45 14.35
N LEU A 271 -5.91 -8.90 15.13
CA LEU A 271 -5.97 -10.26 15.68
C LEU A 271 -6.77 -11.16 14.74
N ILE A 272 -6.24 -12.35 14.43
CA ILE A 272 -6.83 -13.30 13.51
C ILE A 272 -7.16 -14.58 14.31
N CYS A 273 -8.43 -14.78 14.65
CA CYS A 273 -8.90 -15.93 15.41
C CYS A 273 -10.42 -16.14 15.27
N GLU A 274 -10.87 -17.37 15.38
CA GLU A 274 -12.31 -17.70 15.48
C GLU A 274 -12.83 -17.45 16.90
N ARG A 275 -12.03 -17.75 17.90
CA ARG A 275 -12.27 -17.60 19.32
C ARG A 275 -10.99 -17.19 20.06
N PRO A 276 -11.11 -16.41 21.15
CA PRO A 276 -12.30 -15.75 21.70
C PRO A 276 -12.82 -14.63 20.79
N LYS A 277 -14.04 -14.12 21.05
CA LYS A 277 -14.55 -12.92 20.34
C LYS A 277 -13.87 -11.67 20.87
N ILE A 278 -13.11 -11.00 20.02
CA ILE A 278 -12.26 -9.85 20.38
C ILE A 278 -13.07 -8.56 20.61
N GLY A 279 -14.20 -8.41 19.91
CA GLY A 279 -15.01 -7.20 19.97
C GLY A 279 -15.27 -6.63 21.37
N PRO A 280 -15.72 -7.42 22.34
CA PRO A 280 -15.97 -6.97 23.72
C PRO A 280 -14.74 -6.44 24.45
N HIS A 281 -13.53 -6.90 24.09
CA HIS A 281 -12.26 -6.60 24.76
C HIS A 281 -11.46 -5.50 24.07
N ARG A 282 -11.87 -5.08 22.87
CA ARG A 282 -11.14 -4.12 22.01
C ARG A 282 -10.82 -2.82 22.74
N ALA A 283 -11.77 -2.26 23.50
CA ALA A 283 -11.56 -1.00 24.19
C ALA A 283 -10.53 -1.13 25.33
N ALA A 284 -10.49 -2.27 26.03
CA ALA A 284 -9.49 -2.54 27.07
C ALA A 284 -8.10 -2.71 26.43
N MET A 285 -7.97 -3.51 25.37
CA MET A 285 -6.72 -3.70 24.63
C MET A 285 -6.15 -2.38 24.12
N ARG A 286 -6.99 -1.55 23.48
CA ARG A 286 -6.57 -0.24 22.97
C ARG A 286 -6.03 0.63 24.08
N ARG A 287 -6.71 0.71 25.22
CA ARG A 287 -6.27 1.50 26.38
C ARG A 287 -4.92 1.00 26.89
N THR A 288 -4.75 -0.31 27.06
CA THR A 288 -3.48 -0.90 27.49
C THR A 288 -2.34 -0.55 26.54
N LEU A 289 -2.58 -0.61 25.20
CA LEU A 289 -1.56 -0.23 24.24
C LEU A 289 -1.27 1.27 24.24
N CYS A 290 -2.28 2.14 24.41
CA CYS A 290 -2.07 3.58 24.56
C CYS A 290 -1.19 3.89 25.77
N GLU A 291 -1.49 3.30 26.92
CA GLU A 291 -0.70 3.45 28.14
C GLU A 291 0.73 2.94 27.99
N LEU A 292 0.91 1.76 27.38
CA LEU A 292 2.21 1.12 27.19
C LEU A 292 3.10 1.89 26.23
N LEU A 293 2.53 2.47 25.17
CA LEU A 293 3.25 3.17 24.11
C LEU A 293 3.34 4.69 24.31
N GLY A 294 2.62 5.23 25.31
CA GLY A 294 2.51 6.68 25.51
C GLY A 294 1.76 7.38 24.37
N LEU A 295 0.75 6.73 23.79
CA LEU A 295 -0.02 7.23 22.64
C LEU A 295 -1.44 7.65 23.06
N GLU A 296 -1.97 8.63 22.34
CA GLU A 296 -3.37 9.04 22.45
C GLU A 296 -4.33 7.98 21.88
N ASP A 297 -5.58 7.97 22.36
CA ASP A 297 -6.60 6.98 22.01
C ASP A 297 -6.83 6.86 20.49
N GLY A 298 -6.75 7.97 19.75
CA GLY A 298 -6.90 8.01 18.30
C GLY A 298 -5.71 7.46 17.50
N ALA A 299 -4.56 7.19 18.13
CA ALA A 299 -3.36 6.70 17.47
C ALA A 299 -3.23 5.16 17.49
N VAL A 300 -4.12 4.45 18.18
CA VAL A 300 -4.10 2.99 18.30
C VAL A 300 -5.38 2.37 17.74
N SER A 301 -5.22 1.53 16.73
CA SER A 301 -6.30 0.74 16.11
C SER A 301 -6.15 -0.73 16.47
N ILE A 302 -7.23 -1.36 17.00
CA ILE A 302 -7.33 -2.80 17.21
C ILE A 302 -8.44 -3.34 16.33
N LYS A 303 -8.09 -4.23 15.43
CA LYS A 303 -9.01 -4.94 14.54
C LYS A 303 -9.01 -6.43 14.86
N ALA A 304 -10.06 -7.11 14.47
CA ALA A 304 -10.12 -8.56 14.54
C ALA A 304 -10.86 -9.11 13.32
N THR A 305 -10.39 -10.24 12.85
CA THR A 305 -11.03 -11.00 11.78
C THR A 305 -11.01 -12.49 12.10
N THR A 306 -11.93 -13.22 11.50
CA THR A 306 -11.85 -14.69 11.39
C THR A 306 -11.10 -15.05 10.11
N SER A 307 -10.76 -16.32 9.95
CA SER A 307 -10.28 -16.88 8.67
C SER A 307 -11.36 -17.74 7.98
N GLU A 308 -12.63 -17.54 8.33
CA GLU A 308 -13.80 -18.21 7.75
C GLU A 308 -13.68 -19.77 7.81
N GLY A 309 -13.13 -20.26 8.91
CA GLY A 309 -12.88 -21.71 9.08
C GLY A 309 -11.66 -22.25 8.34
N LEU A 310 -10.91 -21.41 7.63
CA LEU A 310 -9.74 -21.82 6.83
C LEU A 310 -8.44 -21.75 7.64
N GLY A 311 -7.52 -22.64 7.33
CA GLY A 311 -6.18 -22.67 7.92
C GLY A 311 -6.19 -23.05 9.42
N PHE A 312 -5.06 -22.84 10.09
CA PHE A 312 -4.88 -23.19 11.52
C PHE A 312 -5.72 -22.30 12.44
N THR A 313 -5.90 -21.02 12.12
CA THR A 313 -6.76 -20.11 12.88
C THR A 313 -8.24 -20.53 12.76
N GLY A 314 -8.66 -20.91 11.56
CA GLY A 314 -10.03 -21.40 11.31
C GLY A 314 -10.34 -22.72 11.99
N ARG A 315 -9.36 -23.62 12.12
CA ARG A 315 -9.48 -24.86 12.89
C ARG A 315 -9.29 -24.68 14.40
N GLN A 316 -9.10 -23.43 14.86
CA GLN A 316 -8.87 -23.08 16.27
C GLN A 316 -7.63 -23.80 16.86
N GLU A 317 -6.58 -23.95 16.07
CA GLU A 317 -5.30 -24.53 16.49
C GLU A 317 -4.36 -23.47 17.07
N GLY A 318 -4.62 -22.19 16.77
CA GLY A 318 -3.81 -21.06 17.22
C GLY A 318 -4.47 -19.71 16.94
N ILE A 319 -3.82 -18.66 17.45
CA ILE A 319 -4.16 -17.26 17.19
C ILE A 319 -2.98 -16.61 16.49
N ALA A 320 -3.25 -15.80 15.47
CA ALA A 320 -2.25 -14.98 14.81
C ALA A 320 -2.52 -13.49 15.08
N ALA A 321 -1.45 -12.69 15.04
CA ALA A 321 -1.52 -11.24 15.10
C ALA A 321 -0.63 -10.62 14.04
N GLN A 322 -1.08 -9.50 13.50
CA GLN A 322 -0.32 -8.64 12.61
C GLN A 322 -0.33 -7.23 13.16
N ALA A 323 0.83 -6.61 13.29
CA ALA A 323 0.98 -5.23 13.73
C ALA A 323 1.72 -4.39 12.69
N HIS A 324 1.30 -3.15 12.55
CA HIS A 324 1.98 -2.11 11.79
C HIS A 324 2.19 -0.90 12.70
N VAL A 325 3.40 -0.37 12.68
CA VAL A 325 3.77 0.80 13.47
C VAL A 325 4.38 1.85 12.56
N LEU A 326 3.92 3.08 12.68
CA LEU A 326 4.64 4.24 12.19
C LEU A 326 5.44 4.82 13.38
N VAL A 327 6.74 5.02 13.19
CA VAL A 327 7.58 5.75 14.13
C VAL A 327 7.96 7.10 13.54
N ALA A 328 7.91 8.14 14.35
CA ALA A 328 8.31 9.49 13.98
C ALA A 328 9.63 9.85 14.67
N PRO A 329 10.43 10.74 14.13
CA PRO A 329 11.60 11.30 14.80
C PRO A 329 11.23 11.93 16.16
N LEU A 330 12.15 11.87 17.12
CA LEU A 330 12.02 12.52 18.43
C LEU A 330 12.06 14.04 18.32
#